data_155604e1f779042bdb4890407e09adbb
#
_entry.id   155604e1f779042bdb4890407e09adbb
#
_cell.length_a   1.000
_cell.length_b   1.000
_cell.length_c   1.000
_cell.angle_alpha   90.00
_cell.angle_beta   90.00
_cell.angle_gamma   90.00
#
_symmetry.space_group_name_H-M   'P 1'
#
loop_
_entity.id
_entity.type
_entity.pdbx_description
1 polymer ?
#
loop_
_entity_poly.entity_id
_entity_poly.type
_entity_poly.pdbx_seq_one_letter_code
_entity_poly.pdbx_strand_id
1 'polypeptide(L)'
;MLGLDYAEQLKQKEAAVRKLVGKYGPVAPIRGAETPCHYRNKVISTFAAGPGGKLVSGIYAAGTHKVLPVESCLLQDEVLDTVMQAVRAAASACRYQPYNEDKGTGLLRHCLLRRGVVSGQVMVVVVTAQPVLPGAKNFVRALLAEAEKRHVPVTTVVQNYNPRRTSVVLGEEEKVLYGKGFILDTLCGKTY
;
A
#
# COMPACT_ATOMS: atom_id res chain seq x y z
N MET A 1 5.71 8.50 20.37
CA MET A 1 4.38 9.17 20.39
C MET A 1 3.21 8.17 20.35
N LEU A 2 3.43 6.90 20.00
CA LEU A 2 2.43 5.83 20.20
C LEU A 2 2.17 5.68 21.70
N GLY A 3 0.91 5.80 22.13
CA GLY A 3 0.52 5.76 23.55
C GLY A 3 0.20 7.11 24.19
N LEU A 4 0.41 8.23 23.48
CA LEU A 4 -0.05 9.55 23.91
C LEU A 4 -1.43 9.84 23.34
N ASP A 5 -2.27 10.51 24.15
CA ASP A 5 -3.50 11.11 23.65
C ASP A 5 -3.20 12.09 22.49
N TYR A 6 -4.12 12.19 21.52
CA TYR A 6 -3.89 13.00 20.33
C TYR A 6 -3.71 14.50 20.63
N ALA A 7 -4.46 15.02 21.60
CA ALA A 7 -4.30 16.41 22.04
C ALA A 7 -2.89 16.67 22.61
N GLU A 8 -2.34 15.73 23.36
CA GLU A 8 -0.99 15.83 23.92
C GLU A 8 0.07 15.70 22.79
N GLN A 9 -0.15 14.84 21.79
CA GLN A 9 0.71 14.78 20.60
C GLN A 9 0.75 16.13 19.86
N LEU A 10 -0.39 16.82 19.73
CA LEU A 10 -0.46 18.14 19.10
C LEU A 10 0.33 19.18 19.89
N LYS A 11 0.16 19.22 21.22
CA LYS A 11 0.92 20.14 22.10
C LYS A 11 2.43 19.95 21.95
N GLN A 12 2.91 18.70 21.96
CA GLN A 12 4.33 18.40 21.83
C GLN A 12 4.88 18.82 20.46
N LYS A 13 4.12 18.57 19.39
CA LYS A 13 4.50 19.00 18.04
C LYS A 13 4.55 20.52 17.92
N GLU A 14 3.57 21.21 18.46
CA GLU A 14 3.54 22.68 18.45
C GLU A 14 4.72 23.25 19.26
N ALA A 15 4.98 22.73 20.45
CA ALA A 15 6.12 23.14 21.26
C ALA A 15 7.46 22.94 20.55
N ALA A 16 7.63 21.81 19.85
CA ALA A 16 8.83 21.53 19.07
C ALA A 16 9.03 22.56 17.93
N VAL A 17 7.96 22.88 17.19
CA VAL A 17 8.01 23.89 16.12
C VAL A 17 8.31 25.27 16.69
N ARG A 18 7.64 25.68 17.77
CA ARG A 18 7.91 26.97 18.46
C ARG A 18 9.37 27.09 18.90
N LYS A 19 9.94 26.02 19.45
CA LYS A 19 11.36 25.99 19.86
C LYS A 19 12.31 26.20 18.67
N LEU A 20 11.99 25.64 17.50
CA LEU A 20 12.86 25.71 16.33
C LEU A 20 12.76 27.07 15.62
N VAL A 21 11.54 27.56 15.37
CA VAL A 21 11.33 28.73 14.49
C VAL A 21 10.75 29.95 15.18
N GLY A 22 10.31 29.88 16.46
CA GLY A 22 9.69 30.98 17.21
C GLY A 22 10.58 32.22 17.35
N LYS A 23 11.89 32.08 17.26
CA LYS A 23 12.84 33.20 17.27
C LYS A 23 12.81 34.05 15.98
N TYR A 24 12.21 33.53 14.90
CA TYR A 24 12.11 34.23 13.60
C TYR A 24 10.77 34.91 13.38
N GLY A 25 9.73 34.56 14.17
CA GLY A 25 8.41 35.15 14.07
C GLY A 25 7.35 34.37 14.84
N PRO A 26 6.09 34.86 14.83
CA PRO A 26 4.98 34.18 15.50
C PRO A 26 4.67 32.83 14.84
N VAL A 27 4.41 31.83 15.67
CA VAL A 27 3.98 30.49 15.24
C VAL A 27 2.47 30.36 15.47
N ALA A 28 1.72 30.12 14.41
CA ALA A 28 0.29 29.88 14.50
C ALA A 28 0.00 28.58 15.27
N PRO A 29 -1.19 28.48 15.92
CA PRO A 29 -1.61 27.24 16.57
C PRO A 29 -1.62 26.06 15.59
N ILE A 30 -1.25 24.87 16.07
CA ILE A 30 -1.28 23.66 15.27
C ILE A 30 -2.71 23.30 14.88
N ARG A 31 -2.90 22.90 13.64
CA ARG A 31 -4.17 22.32 13.17
C ARG A 31 -4.06 20.80 13.19
N GLY A 32 -4.89 20.15 14.01
CA GLY A 32 -4.99 18.70 14.04
C GLY A 32 -5.85 18.16 12.89
N ALA A 33 -5.69 16.88 12.56
CA ALA A 33 -6.62 16.16 11.70
C ALA A 33 -7.90 15.84 12.49
N GLU A 34 -9.06 15.90 11.83
CA GLU A 34 -10.33 15.49 12.42
C GLU A 34 -10.33 13.99 12.76
N THR A 35 -9.78 13.20 11.85
CA THR A 35 -9.60 11.75 12.03
C THR A 35 -8.12 11.41 11.90
N PRO A 36 -7.39 11.19 13.01
CA PRO A 36 -5.94 10.95 12.99
C PRO A 36 -5.55 9.52 12.62
N CYS A 37 -6.52 8.62 12.44
CA CYS A 37 -6.33 7.23 12.03
C CYS A 37 -6.94 6.98 10.64
N HIS A 38 -6.49 5.90 9.97
CA HIS A 38 -7.05 5.38 8.72
C HIS A 38 -7.14 6.38 7.55
N TYR A 39 -6.29 7.41 7.55
CA TYR A 39 -6.30 8.49 6.54
C TYR A 39 -5.45 8.22 5.31
N ARG A 40 -4.59 7.17 5.34
CA ARG A 40 -3.72 6.87 4.20
C ARG A 40 -4.46 6.10 3.13
N ASN A 41 -4.76 6.75 2.02
CA ASN A 41 -5.43 6.18 0.86
C ASN A 41 -4.46 5.65 -0.23
N LYS A 42 -3.16 5.65 0.04
CA LYS A 42 -2.11 4.99 -0.76
C LYS A 42 -1.22 4.14 0.13
N VAL A 43 -1.10 2.86 -0.19
CA VAL A 43 -0.34 1.85 0.55
C VAL A 43 0.63 1.16 -0.39
N ILE A 44 1.85 0.93 0.08
CA ILE A 44 2.83 0.07 -0.57
C ILE A 44 3.20 -1.01 0.42
N SER A 45 3.04 -2.26 0.00
CA SER A 45 3.36 -3.43 0.81
C SER A 45 4.32 -4.33 0.05
N THR A 46 5.33 -4.86 0.72
CA THR A 46 6.33 -5.76 0.15
C THR A 46 5.95 -7.21 0.44
N PHE A 47 6.03 -8.08 -0.56
CA PHE A 47 5.80 -9.51 -0.38
C PHE A 47 7.04 -10.21 0.18
N ALA A 48 6.81 -11.21 1.03
CA ALA A 48 7.87 -12.07 1.56
C ALA A 48 7.34 -13.47 1.87
N ALA A 49 8.27 -14.42 2.02
CA ALA A 49 7.98 -15.72 2.58
C ALA A 49 7.94 -15.63 4.11
N GLY A 50 6.80 -15.92 4.69
CA GLY A 50 6.60 -16.06 6.12
C GLY A 50 6.85 -17.48 6.63
N PRO A 51 6.52 -17.75 7.90
CA PRO A 51 6.64 -19.09 8.49
C PRO A 51 5.90 -20.15 7.67
N GLY A 52 6.52 -21.31 7.50
CA GLY A 52 5.95 -22.41 6.70
C GLY A 52 5.82 -22.13 5.20
N GLY A 53 6.50 -21.11 4.67
CA GLY A 53 6.40 -20.72 3.25
C GLY A 53 5.13 -19.93 2.88
N LYS A 54 4.34 -19.53 3.87
CA LYS A 54 3.13 -18.71 3.65
C LYS A 54 3.52 -17.37 3.04
N LEU A 55 2.80 -16.93 2.01
CA LEU A 55 2.96 -15.59 1.45
C LEU A 55 2.46 -14.54 2.46
N VAL A 56 3.35 -13.65 2.87
CA VAL A 56 3.03 -12.50 3.72
C VAL A 56 3.32 -11.20 2.98
N SER A 57 2.78 -10.09 3.49
CA SER A 57 3.11 -8.76 2.99
C SER A 57 3.20 -7.76 4.13
N GLY A 58 4.03 -6.74 3.97
CA GLY A 58 4.26 -5.75 5.02
C GLY A 58 5.29 -4.71 4.60
N ILE A 59 6.02 -4.22 5.59
CA ILE A 59 7.06 -3.19 5.40
C ILE A 59 8.43 -3.76 5.78
N TYR A 60 9.48 -3.22 5.18
CA TYR A 60 10.84 -3.57 5.61
C TYR A 60 11.14 -3.05 7.01
N ALA A 61 11.75 -3.88 7.84
CA ALA A 61 12.42 -3.41 9.04
C ALA A 61 13.55 -2.44 8.64
N ALA A 62 13.69 -1.35 9.37
CA ALA A 62 14.64 -0.28 9.04
C ALA A 62 16.06 -0.82 8.80
N GLY A 63 16.65 -0.45 7.66
CA GLY A 63 18.00 -0.84 7.27
C GLY A 63 18.17 -2.33 6.89
N THR A 64 17.08 -3.04 6.62
CA THR A 64 17.13 -4.48 6.28
C THR A 64 16.19 -4.83 5.13
N HIS A 65 16.34 -6.03 4.54
CA HIS A 65 15.35 -6.65 3.65
C HIS A 65 14.35 -7.58 4.39
N LYS A 66 14.37 -7.58 5.72
CA LYS A 66 13.40 -8.34 6.50
C LYS A 66 12.04 -7.66 6.49
N VAL A 67 11.03 -8.34 5.96
CA VAL A 67 9.66 -7.84 5.95
C VAL A 67 8.99 -8.13 7.30
N LEU A 68 8.44 -7.09 7.91
CA LEU A 68 7.54 -7.17 9.06
C LEU A 68 6.12 -7.30 8.52
N PRO A 69 5.43 -8.43 8.73
CA PRO A 69 4.07 -8.61 8.25
C PRO A 69 3.11 -7.57 8.85
N VAL A 70 2.23 -7.02 8.02
CA VAL A 70 1.19 -6.07 8.41
C VAL A 70 -0.16 -6.63 7.96
N GLU A 71 -1.02 -6.95 8.93
CA GLU A 71 -2.39 -7.41 8.67
C GLU A 71 -3.38 -6.24 8.70
N SER A 72 -3.17 -5.30 9.61
CA SER A 72 -3.91 -4.04 9.71
C SER A 72 -2.98 -2.92 10.20
N CYS A 73 -3.31 -1.68 9.88
CA CYS A 73 -2.51 -0.53 10.27
C CYS A 73 -3.42 0.64 10.65
N LEU A 74 -3.19 1.23 11.83
CA LEU A 74 -3.95 2.41 12.31
C LEU A 74 -3.86 3.63 11.39
N LEU A 75 -2.90 3.67 10.46
CA LEU A 75 -2.74 4.80 9.54
C LEU A 75 -3.36 4.53 8.16
N GLN A 76 -3.41 3.25 7.73
CA GLN A 76 -3.90 2.85 6.42
C GLN A 76 -5.43 2.79 6.43
N ASP A 77 -6.04 3.14 5.31
CA ASP A 77 -7.47 2.94 5.07
C ASP A 77 -7.81 1.45 5.23
N GLU A 78 -8.82 1.12 6.03
CA GLU A 78 -9.21 -0.26 6.38
C GLU A 78 -9.65 -1.07 5.16
N VAL A 79 -10.22 -0.40 4.14
CA VAL A 79 -10.56 -1.05 2.87
C VAL A 79 -9.29 -1.53 2.17
N LEU A 80 -8.20 -0.73 2.20
CA LEU A 80 -6.93 -1.12 1.60
C LEU A 80 -6.25 -2.26 2.34
N ASP A 81 -6.35 -2.32 3.68
CA ASP A 81 -5.89 -3.48 4.46
C ASP A 81 -6.62 -4.75 4.03
N THR A 82 -7.93 -4.67 3.86
CA THR A 82 -8.78 -5.79 3.42
C THR A 82 -8.51 -6.19 1.97
N VAL A 83 -8.31 -5.23 1.07
CA VAL A 83 -7.90 -5.50 -0.33
C VAL A 83 -6.53 -6.18 -0.36
N MET A 84 -5.58 -5.78 0.50
CA MET A 84 -4.26 -6.44 0.57
C MET A 84 -4.39 -7.91 0.99
N GLN A 85 -5.32 -8.24 1.90
CA GLN A 85 -5.61 -9.63 2.26
C GLN A 85 -6.16 -10.41 1.04
N ALA A 86 -7.06 -9.82 0.24
CA ALA A 86 -7.56 -10.42 -0.99
C ALA A 86 -6.43 -10.67 -2.01
N VAL A 87 -5.52 -9.70 -2.19
CA VAL A 87 -4.35 -9.84 -3.07
C VAL A 87 -3.46 -10.99 -2.61
N ARG A 88 -3.16 -11.11 -1.30
CA ARG A 88 -2.38 -12.24 -0.77
C ARG A 88 -3.05 -13.59 -1.01
N ALA A 89 -4.35 -13.69 -0.79
CA ALA A 89 -5.11 -14.91 -1.02
C ALA A 89 -5.06 -15.33 -2.50
N ALA A 90 -5.30 -14.39 -3.42
CA ALA A 90 -5.24 -14.64 -4.87
C ALA A 90 -3.83 -15.04 -5.34
N ALA A 91 -2.80 -14.35 -4.86
CA ALA A 91 -1.41 -14.66 -5.17
C ALA A 91 -1.00 -16.04 -4.66
N SER A 92 -1.45 -16.42 -3.46
CA SER A 92 -1.22 -17.75 -2.89
C SER A 92 -1.94 -18.84 -3.69
N ALA A 93 -3.19 -18.61 -4.11
CA ALA A 93 -3.94 -19.55 -4.96
C ALA A 93 -3.23 -19.77 -6.32
N CYS A 94 -2.58 -18.74 -6.86
CA CYS A 94 -1.76 -18.82 -8.06
C CYS A 94 -0.34 -19.37 -7.81
N ARG A 95 0.02 -19.69 -6.56
CA ARG A 95 1.35 -20.17 -6.15
C ARG A 95 2.48 -19.22 -6.53
N TYR A 96 2.22 -17.91 -6.55
CA TYR A 96 3.24 -16.92 -6.84
C TYR A 96 4.26 -16.85 -5.69
N GLN A 97 5.54 -16.84 -6.08
CA GLN A 97 6.64 -16.76 -5.12
C GLN A 97 7.01 -15.29 -4.87
N PRO A 98 7.20 -14.88 -3.60
CA PRO A 98 7.72 -13.56 -3.30
C PRO A 98 9.15 -13.44 -3.82
N TYR A 99 9.50 -12.22 -4.24
CA TYR A 99 10.86 -11.93 -4.68
C TYR A 99 11.80 -11.81 -3.47
N ASN A 100 12.96 -12.45 -3.59
CA ASN A 100 14.03 -12.35 -2.60
C ASN A 100 15.08 -11.38 -3.13
N GLU A 101 15.22 -10.21 -2.51
CA GLU A 101 16.14 -9.15 -2.95
C GLU A 101 17.61 -9.58 -2.86
N ASP A 102 17.98 -10.42 -1.88
CA ASP A 102 19.35 -10.88 -1.68
C ASP A 102 19.76 -11.91 -2.76
N LYS A 103 18.84 -12.81 -3.08
CA LYS A 103 19.07 -13.87 -4.08
C LYS A 103 18.75 -13.45 -5.51
N GLY A 104 17.94 -12.41 -5.69
CA GLY A 104 17.45 -11.98 -7.00
C GLY A 104 16.48 -12.96 -7.66
N THR A 105 15.72 -13.73 -6.86
CA THR A 105 14.81 -14.79 -7.35
C THR A 105 13.39 -14.58 -6.85
N GLY A 106 12.41 -15.05 -7.60
CA GLY A 106 10.98 -14.91 -7.29
C GLY A 106 10.27 -14.00 -8.28
N LEU A 107 9.00 -13.76 -8.02
CA LEU A 107 8.11 -13.02 -8.93
C LEU A 107 7.58 -11.73 -8.30
N LEU A 108 6.91 -11.84 -7.14
CA LEU A 108 6.19 -10.73 -6.52
C LEU A 108 7.12 -9.88 -5.65
N ARG A 109 7.28 -8.62 -5.98
CA ARG A 109 8.07 -7.65 -5.20
C ARG A 109 7.19 -6.87 -4.25
N HIS A 110 6.27 -6.07 -4.80
CA HIS A 110 5.44 -5.15 -4.04
C HIS A 110 3.99 -5.18 -4.53
N CYS A 111 3.10 -4.68 -3.71
CA CYS A 111 1.75 -4.29 -4.09
C CYS A 111 1.53 -2.83 -3.71
N LEU A 112 1.18 -1.99 -4.67
CA LEU A 112 0.70 -0.64 -4.43
C LEU A 112 -0.82 -0.65 -4.54
N LEU A 113 -1.48 -0.15 -3.50
CA LEU A 113 -2.92 0.04 -3.45
C LEU A 113 -3.21 1.54 -3.37
N ARG A 114 -4.23 1.97 -4.08
CA ARG A 114 -4.74 3.34 -4.01
C ARG A 114 -6.26 3.34 -4.00
N ARG A 115 -6.85 4.17 -3.13
CA ARG A 115 -8.29 4.37 -3.06
C ARG A 115 -8.63 5.83 -3.31
N GLY A 116 -9.62 6.08 -4.17
CA GLY A 116 -10.27 7.38 -4.26
C GLY A 116 -11.15 7.58 -3.03
N VAL A 117 -10.94 8.67 -2.30
CA VAL A 117 -11.63 8.93 -1.03
C VAL A 117 -13.11 9.19 -1.27
N VAL A 118 -13.44 9.99 -2.29
CA VAL A 118 -14.83 10.34 -2.63
C VAL A 118 -15.47 9.25 -3.49
N SER A 119 -14.74 8.74 -4.49
CA SER A 119 -15.28 7.75 -5.44
C SER A 119 -15.38 6.34 -4.86
N GLY A 120 -14.58 6.02 -3.84
CA GLY A 120 -14.45 4.66 -3.32
C GLY A 120 -13.74 3.68 -4.25
N GLN A 121 -13.32 4.11 -5.45
CA GLN A 121 -12.62 3.26 -6.42
C GLN A 121 -11.27 2.79 -5.89
N VAL A 122 -10.90 1.54 -6.15
CA VAL A 122 -9.63 0.97 -5.70
C VAL A 122 -8.82 0.46 -6.88
N MET A 123 -7.56 0.90 -6.93
CA MET A 123 -6.52 0.42 -7.83
C MET A 123 -5.58 -0.54 -7.10
N VAL A 124 -5.30 -1.66 -7.74
CA VAL A 124 -4.30 -2.65 -7.32
C VAL A 124 -3.18 -2.66 -8.36
N VAL A 125 -1.96 -2.32 -7.97
CA VAL A 125 -0.76 -2.45 -8.80
C VAL A 125 0.13 -3.53 -8.21
N VAL A 126 0.29 -4.64 -8.94
CA VAL A 126 1.18 -5.74 -8.56
C VAL A 126 2.53 -5.55 -9.22
N VAL A 127 3.57 -5.34 -8.42
CA VAL A 127 4.93 -5.14 -8.92
C VAL A 127 5.65 -6.47 -9.01
N THR A 128 6.14 -6.79 -10.19
CA THR A 128 6.80 -8.07 -10.50
C THR A 128 8.25 -7.88 -10.93
N ALA A 129 9.11 -8.84 -10.59
CA ALA A 129 10.49 -8.89 -11.03
C ALA A 129 10.63 -9.50 -12.45
N GLN A 130 9.53 -9.96 -13.05
CA GLN A 130 9.48 -10.57 -14.38
C GLN A 130 8.45 -9.83 -15.24
N PRO A 131 8.68 -9.71 -16.56
CA PRO A 131 7.81 -8.94 -17.44
C PRO A 131 6.44 -9.62 -17.66
N VAL A 132 6.36 -10.92 -17.43
CA VAL A 132 5.12 -11.69 -17.59
C VAL A 132 4.63 -12.17 -16.22
N LEU A 133 3.39 -11.86 -15.88
CA LEU A 133 2.68 -12.46 -14.74
C LEU A 133 2.03 -13.77 -15.20
N PRO A 134 2.56 -14.95 -14.81
CA PRO A 134 2.02 -16.22 -15.25
C PRO A 134 0.56 -16.40 -14.82
N GLY A 135 -0.32 -16.79 -15.75
CA GLY A 135 -1.73 -16.98 -15.42
C GLY A 135 -2.45 -15.70 -14.93
N ALA A 136 -2.09 -14.53 -15.45
CA ALA A 136 -2.65 -13.24 -15.03
C ALA A 136 -4.19 -13.21 -14.98
N LYS A 137 -4.88 -13.84 -15.95
CA LYS A 137 -6.34 -13.96 -15.94
C LYS A 137 -6.87 -14.74 -14.73
N ASN A 138 -6.17 -15.80 -14.32
CA ASN A 138 -6.54 -16.58 -13.14
C ASN A 138 -6.32 -15.80 -11.86
N PHE A 139 -5.21 -15.05 -11.77
CA PHE A 139 -4.93 -14.15 -10.66
C PHE A 139 -6.02 -13.09 -10.51
N VAL A 140 -6.38 -12.40 -11.59
CA VAL A 140 -7.45 -11.38 -11.57
C VAL A 140 -8.77 -12.00 -11.12
N ARG A 141 -9.15 -13.16 -11.68
CA ARG A 141 -10.39 -13.85 -11.29
C ARG A 141 -10.39 -14.21 -9.80
N ALA A 142 -9.29 -14.77 -9.29
CA ALA A 142 -9.14 -15.11 -7.88
C ALA A 142 -9.18 -13.85 -6.99
N LEU A 143 -8.53 -12.76 -7.39
CA LEU A 143 -8.55 -11.50 -6.66
C LEU A 143 -9.96 -10.92 -6.56
N LEU A 144 -10.69 -10.86 -7.68
CA LEU A 144 -12.06 -10.34 -7.69
C LEU A 144 -13.00 -11.19 -6.82
N ALA A 145 -12.88 -12.51 -6.89
CA ALA A 145 -13.64 -13.42 -6.02
C ALA A 145 -13.32 -13.24 -4.53
N GLU A 146 -12.04 -13.06 -4.19
CA GLU A 146 -11.63 -12.81 -2.80
C GLU A 146 -12.04 -11.41 -2.31
N ALA A 147 -12.06 -10.41 -3.18
CA ALA A 147 -12.54 -9.07 -2.86
C ALA A 147 -14.07 -9.07 -2.63
N GLU A 148 -14.81 -9.77 -3.48
CA GLU A 148 -16.28 -9.95 -3.31
C GLU A 148 -16.63 -10.61 -1.98
N LYS A 149 -15.97 -11.71 -1.62
CA LYS A 149 -16.15 -12.38 -0.31
C LYS A 149 -15.91 -11.46 0.89
N ARG A 150 -15.05 -10.46 0.73
CA ARG A 150 -14.69 -9.48 1.77
C ARG A 150 -15.46 -8.17 1.67
N HIS A 151 -16.39 -8.07 0.70
CA HIS A 151 -17.18 -6.87 0.44
C HIS A 151 -16.35 -5.61 0.21
N VAL A 152 -15.22 -5.75 -0.50
CA VAL A 152 -14.35 -4.62 -0.87
C VAL A 152 -14.26 -4.44 -2.37
N PRO A 153 -14.20 -3.18 -2.87
CA PRO A 153 -14.12 -2.91 -4.30
C PRO A 153 -12.70 -3.16 -4.84
N VAL A 154 -12.63 -3.66 -6.09
CA VAL A 154 -11.42 -3.61 -6.93
C VAL A 154 -11.85 -3.09 -8.29
N THR A 155 -11.48 -1.84 -8.60
CA THR A 155 -11.90 -1.15 -9.83
C THR A 155 -10.97 -1.46 -10.98
N THR A 156 -9.67 -1.55 -10.72
CA THR A 156 -8.66 -1.83 -11.74
C THR A 156 -7.46 -2.56 -11.16
N VAL A 157 -6.85 -3.41 -11.98
CA VAL A 157 -5.64 -4.17 -11.63
C VAL A 157 -4.58 -3.94 -12.71
N VAL A 158 -3.39 -3.55 -12.30
CA VAL A 158 -2.25 -3.27 -13.16
C VAL A 158 -1.08 -4.15 -12.71
N GLN A 159 -0.37 -4.74 -13.66
CA GLN A 159 0.97 -5.27 -13.44
C GLN A 159 1.98 -4.16 -13.75
N ASN A 160 2.91 -3.91 -12.84
CA ASN A 160 4.09 -3.07 -13.08
C ASN A 160 5.33 -3.97 -13.06
N TYR A 161 6.13 -3.91 -14.12
CA TYR A 161 7.37 -4.67 -14.21
C TYR A 161 8.55 -3.84 -13.72
N ASN A 162 9.22 -4.32 -12.67
CA ASN A 162 10.41 -3.69 -12.12
C ASN A 162 11.54 -4.71 -11.90
N PRO A 163 12.49 -4.84 -12.85
CA PRO A 163 13.64 -5.73 -12.71
C PRO A 163 14.79 -5.14 -11.88
N ARG A 164 14.71 -3.85 -11.53
CA ARG A 164 15.82 -3.12 -10.92
C ARG A 164 16.09 -3.58 -9.49
N ARG A 165 17.36 -3.70 -9.13
CA ARG A 165 17.79 -3.94 -7.75
C ARG A 165 18.04 -2.60 -7.03
N THR A 166 16.98 -1.83 -6.82
CA THR A 166 17.03 -0.52 -6.18
C THR A 166 15.85 -0.37 -5.22
N SER A 167 15.87 0.67 -4.40
CA SER A 167 14.76 1.03 -3.52
C SER A 167 13.53 1.60 -4.24
N VAL A 168 13.63 1.84 -5.55
CA VAL A 168 12.50 2.32 -6.36
C VAL A 168 11.49 1.19 -6.53
N VAL A 169 10.26 1.44 -6.11
CA VAL A 169 9.19 0.41 -6.10
C VAL A 169 8.65 0.13 -7.49
N LEU A 170 8.36 1.17 -8.27
CA LEU A 170 7.75 1.04 -9.60
C LEU A 170 8.81 1.03 -10.70
N GLY A 171 8.64 0.14 -11.67
CA GLY A 171 9.36 0.16 -12.95
C GLY A 171 8.68 1.09 -13.96
N GLU A 172 9.18 1.07 -15.19
CA GLU A 172 8.70 1.94 -16.27
C GLU A 172 7.60 1.28 -17.11
N GLU A 173 7.52 -0.05 -17.10
CA GLU A 173 6.58 -0.81 -17.91
C GLU A 173 5.36 -1.23 -17.10
N GLU A 174 4.18 -0.99 -17.66
CA GLU A 174 2.91 -1.35 -17.03
C GLU A 174 2.00 -2.08 -18.02
N LYS A 175 1.19 -2.99 -17.47
CA LYS A 175 0.17 -3.71 -18.21
C LYS A 175 -1.13 -3.73 -17.44
N VAL A 176 -2.19 -3.21 -18.02
CA VAL A 176 -3.53 -3.32 -17.45
C VAL A 176 -4.01 -4.76 -17.56
N LEU A 177 -4.35 -5.36 -16.42
CA LEU A 177 -4.87 -6.72 -16.31
C LEU A 177 -6.39 -6.76 -16.18
N TYR A 178 -6.98 -5.71 -15.58
CA TYR A 178 -8.43 -5.56 -15.38
C TYR A 178 -8.79 -4.08 -15.23
N GLY A 179 -9.99 -3.71 -15.68
CA GLY A 179 -10.49 -2.35 -15.61
C GLY A 179 -9.83 -1.40 -16.60
N LYS A 180 -9.78 -0.10 -16.26
CA LYS A 180 -9.29 0.95 -17.15
C LYS A 180 -7.80 1.30 -16.98
N GLY A 181 -7.14 0.77 -15.93
CA GLY A 181 -5.75 1.12 -15.60
C GLY A 181 -5.61 2.40 -14.75
N PHE A 182 -6.71 3.03 -14.42
CA PHE A 182 -6.77 4.21 -13.55
C PHE A 182 -8.03 4.21 -12.69
N ILE A 183 -8.04 5.05 -11.66
CA ILE A 183 -9.20 5.38 -10.86
C ILE A 183 -9.45 6.88 -10.93
N LEU A 184 -10.69 7.28 -10.74
CA LEU A 184 -11.07 8.68 -10.63
C LEU A 184 -11.31 9.02 -9.16
N ASP A 185 -10.98 10.23 -8.77
CA ASP A 185 -11.35 10.79 -7.48
C ASP A 185 -11.67 12.27 -7.60
N THR A 186 -12.33 12.82 -6.58
CA THR A 186 -12.72 14.23 -6.57
C THR A 186 -12.02 14.95 -5.41
N LEU A 187 -11.33 16.03 -5.72
CA LEU A 187 -10.68 16.90 -4.74
C LEU A 187 -11.08 18.35 -5.02
N CYS A 188 -11.61 19.03 -4.00
CA CYS A 188 -12.06 20.42 -4.10
C CYS A 188 -13.00 20.68 -5.31
N GLY A 189 -13.95 19.75 -5.56
CA GLY A 189 -14.92 19.83 -6.66
C GLY A 189 -14.35 19.58 -8.06
N LYS A 190 -13.09 19.14 -8.17
CA LYS A 190 -12.45 18.74 -9.44
C LYS A 190 -12.22 17.23 -9.45
N THR A 191 -12.50 16.60 -10.59
CA THR A 191 -12.24 15.16 -10.80
C THR A 191 -10.89 14.98 -11.47
N TYR A 192 -10.12 14.04 -10.97
CA TYR A 192 -8.78 13.66 -11.43
C TYR A 192 -8.71 12.18 -11.77
#